data_4a5c60b6428be7920c17c93a40a27b1f
#
_entry.id   4a5c60b6428be7920c17c93a40a27b1f
#
_cell.length_a   1.000
_cell.length_b   1.000
_cell.length_c   1.000
_cell.angle_alpha   90.00
_cell.angle_beta   90.00
_cell.angle_gamma   90.00
#
_symmetry.space_group_name_H-M   'P 1'
#
loop_
_entity.id
_entity.type
_entity.pdbx_description
1 polymer ?
#
loop_
_entity_poly.entity_id
_entity_poly.type
_entity_poly.pdbx_seq_one_letter_code
_entity_poly.pdbx_strand_id
1 'polypeptide(L)'
;MKRNLVALLAVAALAFLATGCNKLKARDNLNKGSQAFRSAQYAQAVERFEEAVRLDPNWPPPRLYLAMAYYMQYIPGAESAENQQMADRALDQFKKVLEMDPKNDTATKSIASLYFYEKKWDLADDWNKKILELNPKDKEAYYTLGVIVWTKWYPVYGAARAKLGMAPDAAGPIKDKKVKEELKTQYSQLINTGIEDLQKALAIDPEYDDAMAYINLLIRERADLDDDTAQYQKDIETANSWVQKNLETKKIKAARKPTTTGINAQ
;
A
#
# COMPACT_ATOMS: atom_id res chain seq x y z
N MET A 1 -7.41 37.57 -50.51
CA MET A 1 -6.57 36.52 -49.90
C MET A 1 -5.66 37.05 -48.80
N LYS A 2 -4.83 38.11 -48.96
CA LYS A 2 -3.90 38.60 -47.91
C LYS A 2 -4.60 39.03 -46.60
N ARG A 3 -5.78 39.64 -46.69
CA ARG A 3 -6.55 40.13 -45.48
C ARG A 3 -7.07 38.97 -44.59
N ASN A 4 -7.46 37.85 -45.21
CA ASN A 4 -7.90 36.67 -44.46
C ASN A 4 -6.72 35.89 -43.86
N LEU A 5 -5.54 35.93 -44.46
CA LEU A 5 -4.32 35.32 -43.94
C LEU A 5 -3.82 36.07 -42.71
N VAL A 6 -3.86 37.40 -42.73
CA VAL A 6 -3.50 38.24 -41.55
C VAL A 6 -4.46 38.04 -40.39
N ALA A 7 -5.77 37.93 -40.66
CA ALA A 7 -6.76 37.60 -39.62
C ALA A 7 -6.55 36.20 -39.00
N LEU A 8 -6.23 35.20 -39.82
CA LEU A 8 -5.90 33.85 -39.33
C LEU A 8 -4.64 33.82 -38.47
N LEU A 9 -3.60 34.55 -38.87
CA LEU A 9 -2.35 34.67 -38.09
C LEU A 9 -2.58 35.41 -36.77
N ALA A 10 -3.42 36.48 -36.74
CA ALA A 10 -3.76 37.19 -35.52
C ALA A 10 -4.56 36.32 -34.53
N VAL A 11 -5.51 35.51 -35.03
CA VAL A 11 -6.28 34.57 -34.20
C VAL A 11 -5.37 33.47 -33.65
N ALA A 12 -4.45 32.91 -34.46
CA ALA A 12 -3.46 31.95 -34.01
C ALA A 12 -2.53 32.52 -32.92
N ALA A 13 -2.04 33.76 -33.10
CA ALA A 13 -1.19 34.42 -32.11
C ALA A 13 -1.93 34.70 -30.79
N LEU A 14 -3.20 35.07 -30.83
CA LEU A 14 -4.04 35.24 -29.64
C LEU A 14 -4.28 33.92 -28.90
N ALA A 15 -4.48 32.83 -29.64
CA ALA A 15 -4.61 31.49 -29.04
C ALA A 15 -3.31 31.03 -28.34
N PHE A 16 -2.14 31.31 -28.93
CA PHE A 16 -0.84 31.00 -28.32
C PHE A 16 -0.57 31.84 -27.06
N LEU A 17 -0.97 33.10 -27.02
CA LEU A 17 -0.84 33.97 -25.84
C LEU A 17 -1.76 33.48 -24.69
N ALA A 18 -2.97 33.06 -25.01
CA ALA A 18 -3.93 32.55 -24.01
C ALA A 18 -3.42 31.24 -23.35
N THR A 19 -2.82 30.30 -24.12
CA THR A 19 -2.25 29.06 -23.57
C THR A 19 -1.04 29.33 -22.69
N GLY A 20 -0.20 30.29 -23.00
CA GLY A 20 0.94 30.72 -22.20
C GLY A 20 0.52 31.24 -20.81
N CYS A 21 -0.50 32.12 -20.78
CA CYS A 21 -1.04 32.61 -19.53
C CYS A 21 -1.67 31.56 -18.64
N ASN A 22 -2.35 30.55 -19.23
CA ASN A 22 -2.95 29.47 -18.49
C ASN A 22 -1.88 28.57 -17.84
N LYS A 23 -0.81 28.24 -18.55
CA LYS A 23 0.31 27.48 -17.98
C LYS A 23 0.98 28.20 -16.81
N LEU A 24 1.14 29.51 -16.90
CA LEU A 24 1.71 30.31 -15.80
C LEU A 24 0.80 30.30 -14.57
N LYS A 25 -0.50 30.48 -14.77
CA LYS A 25 -1.51 30.39 -13.69
C LYS A 25 -1.60 28.99 -13.11
N ALA A 26 -1.47 27.93 -13.92
CA ALA A 26 -1.43 26.56 -13.45
C ALA A 26 -0.24 26.33 -12.49
N ARG A 27 0.94 26.85 -12.85
CA ARG A 27 2.14 26.78 -11.97
C ARG A 27 1.97 27.55 -10.67
N ASP A 28 1.39 28.74 -10.71
CA ASP A 28 1.09 29.52 -9.51
C ASP A 28 0.14 28.77 -8.57
N ASN A 29 -0.94 28.20 -9.12
CA ASN A 29 -1.87 27.38 -8.34
C ASN A 29 -1.21 26.10 -7.79
N LEU A 30 -0.35 25.43 -8.56
CA LEU A 30 0.43 24.28 -8.03
C LEU A 30 1.29 24.70 -6.84
N ASN A 31 1.99 25.84 -6.93
CA ASN A 31 2.84 26.33 -5.85
C ASN A 31 2.03 26.66 -4.59
N LYS A 32 0.90 27.36 -4.74
CA LYS A 32 -0.01 27.70 -3.64
C LYS A 32 -0.63 26.44 -3.02
N GLY A 33 -1.07 25.50 -3.86
CA GLY A 33 -1.58 24.20 -3.41
C GLY A 33 -0.52 23.40 -2.66
N SER A 34 0.73 23.37 -3.15
CA SER A 34 1.84 22.70 -2.48
C SER A 34 2.19 23.34 -1.13
N GLN A 35 2.04 24.64 -1.00
CA GLN A 35 2.20 25.33 0.29
C GLN A 35 1.09 24.93 1.28
N ALA A 36 -0.17 24.96 0.84
CA ALA A 36 -1.31 24.51 1.64
C ALA A 36 -1.16 23.03 2.06
N PHE A 37 -0.75 22.17 1.12
CA PHE A 37 -0.51 20.75 1.37
C PHE A 37 0.55 20.53 2.47
N ARG A 38 1.70 21.22 2.40
CA ARG A 38 2.74 21.15 3.44
C ARG A 38 2.28 21.65 4.80
N SER A 39 1.30 22.56 4.82
CA SER A 39 0.67 23.07 6.05
C SER A 39 -0.51 22.22 6.51
N ALA A 40 -0.70 21.00 5.95
CA ALA A 40 -1.82 20.10 6.22
C ALA A 40 -3.22 20.70 5.95
N GLN A 41 -3.30 21.80 5.18
CA GLN A 41 -4.55 22.44 4.74
C GLN A 41 -5.07 21.76 3.46
N TYR A 42 -5.41 20.46 3.58
CA TYR A 42 -5.67 19.60 2.41
C TYR A 42 -6.88 20.04 1.58
N ALA A 43 -7.94 20.56 2.20
CA ALA A 43 -9.10 21.08 1.48
C ALA A 43 -8.70 22.28 0.59
N GLN A 44 -7.93 23.21 1.13
CA GLN A 44 -7.41 24.35 0.35
C GLN A 44 -6.42 23.91 -0.74
N ALA A 45 -5.61 22.90 -0.45
CA ALA A 45 -4.70 22.32 -1.43
C ALA A 45 -5.48 21.72 -2.61
N VAL A 46 -6.58 21.01 -2.35
CA VAL A 46 -7.48 20.45 -3.38
C VAL A 46 -7.97 21.55 -4.31
N GLU A 47 -8.55 22.65 -3.79
CA GLU A 47 -9.06 23.77 -4.60
C GLU A 47 -7.98 24.31 -5.56
N ARG A 48 -6.77 24.49 -5.06
CA ARG A 48 -5.63 24.99 -5.86
C ARG A 48 -5.17 24.00 -6.92
N PHE A 49 -5.10 22.71 -6.56
CA PHE A 49 -4.69 21.70 -7.52
C PHE A 49 -5.75 21.42 -8.58
N GLU A 50 -7.05 21.47 -8.24
CA GLU A 50 -8.15 21.39 -9.21
C GLU A 50 -8.06 22.53 -10.23
N GLU A 51 -7.82 23.75 -9.79
CA GLU A 51 -7.66 24.91 -10.68
C GLU A 51 -6.41 24.76 -11.55
N ALA A 52 -5.30 24.23 -11.02
CA ALA A 52 -4.11 23.96 -11.81
C ALA A 52 -4.35 22.89 -12.89
N VAL A 53 -5.07 21.79 -12.55
CA VAL A 53 -5.48 20.76 -13.50
C VAL A 53 -6.43 21.31 -14.56
N ARG A 54 -7.35 22.18 -14.21
CA ARG A 54 -8.28 22.80 -15.14
C ARG A 54 -7.56 23.71 -16.16
N LEU A 55 -6.54 24.43 -15.70
CA LEU A 55 -5.76 25.36 -16.54
C LEU A 55 -4.76 24.67 -17.47
N ASP A 56 -4.20 23.52 -17.05
CA ASP A 56 -3.28 22.71 -17.85
C ASP A 56 -3.55 21.20 -17.61
N PRO A 57 -4.59 20.63 -18.23
CA PRO A 57 -5.04 19.26 -17.97
C PRO A 57 -4.03 18.18 -18.37
N ASN A 58 -3.10 18.50 -19.29
CA ASN A 58 -2.08 17.58 -19.78
C ASN A 58 -0.76 17.66 -18.98
N TRP A 59 -0.73 18.40 -17.89
CA TRP A 59 0.43 18.54 -17.04
C TRP A 59 0.28 17.58 -15.81
N PRO A 60 1.06 16.46 -15.71
CA PRO A 60 0.85 15.44 -14.68
C PRO A 60 1.00 15.92 -13.23
N PRO A 61 1.99 16.78 -12.84
CA PRO A 61 2.23 17.10 -11.45
C PRO A 61 1.03 17.63 -10.66
N PRO A 62 0.20 18.60 -11.15
CA PRO A 62 -0.98 19.04 -10.39
C PRO A 62 -1.97 17.92 -10.09
N ARG A 63 -2.14 17.00 -11.05
CA ARG A 63 -3.03 15.86 -10.90
C ARG A 63 -2.53 14.87 -9.84
N LEU A 64 -1.22 14.61 -9.81
CA LEU A 64 -0.61 13.76 -8.78
C LEU A 64 -0.79 14.40 -7.38
N TYR A 65 -0.52 15.69 -7.24
CA TYR A 65 -0.72 16.38 -5.97
C TYR A 65 -2.19 16.47 -5.55
N LEU A 66 -3.12 16.61 -6.51
CA LEU A 66 -4.55 16.56 -6.25
C LEU A 66 -4.96 15.19 -5.70
N ALA A 67 -4.49 14.11 -6.34
CA ALA A 67 -4.71 12.75 -5.86
C ALA A 67 -4.18 12.55 -4.43
N MET A 68 -2.96 13.02 -4.16
CA MET A 68 -2.36 12.98 -2.83
C MET A 68 -3.16 13.79 -1.81
N ALA A 69 -3.69 14.97 -2.19
CA ALA A 69 -4.48 15.80 -1.28
C ALA A 69 -5.83 15.16 -0.91
N TYR A 70 -6.47 14.43 -1.81
CA TYR A 70 -7.62 13.58 -1.48
C TYR A 70 -7.22 12.40 -0.61
N TYR A 71 -6.12 11.71 -0.94
CA TYR A 71 -5.60 10.57 -0.17
C TYR A 71 -5.30 10.95 1.29
N MET A 72 -4.72 12.12 1.52
CA MET A 72 -4.42 12.61 2.87
C MET A 72 -5.65 12.97 3.71
N GLN A 73 -6.81 13.10 3.08
CA GLN A 73 -8.10 13.31 3.77
C GLN A 73 -8.84 12.00 4.04
N TYR A 74 -8.45 10.92 3.39
CA TYR A 74 -9.00 9.59 3.65
C TYR A 74 -8.49 9.05 4.99
N ILE A 75 -9.41 8.59 5.83
CA ILE A 75 -9.12 8.00 7.15
C ILE A 75 -9.40 6.51 7.08
N PRO A 76 -8.37 5.64 7.14
CA PRO A 76 -8.56 4.19 7.12
C PRO A 76 -9.51 3.72 8.23
N GLY A 77 -10.52 2.92 7.84
CA GLY A 77 -11.50 2.34 8.77
C GLY A 77 -12.66 3.27 9.16
N ALA A 78 -12.69 4.52 8.72
CA ALA A 78 -13.87 5.37 8.90
C ALA A 78 -14.94 5.06 7.84
N GLU A 79 -16.17 4.80 8.30
CA GLU A 79 -17.29 4.33 7.45
C GLU A 79 -18.25 5.46 7.05
N SER A 80 -17.75 6.68 6.83
CA SER A 80 -18.60 7.77 6.35
C SER A 80 -18.59 7.86 4.82
N ALA A 81 -19.69 8.37 4.25
CA ALA A 81 -19.80 8.60 2.81
C ALA A 81 -18.76 9.61 2.31
N GLU A 82 -18.47 10.63 3.11
CA GLU A 82 -17.46 11.64 2.82
C GLU A 82 -16.07 11.00 2.76
N ASN A 83 -15.76 10.11 3.69
CA ASN A 83 -14.48 9.39 3.71
C ASN A 83 -14.32 8.50 2.47
N GLN A 84 -15.36 7.75 2.11
CA GLN A 84 -15.36 6.94 0.88
C GLN A 84 -15.19 7.82 -0.36
N GLN A 85 -15.82 8.99 -0.40
CA GLN A 85 -15.67 9.92 -1.50
C GLN A 85 -14.21 10.41 -1.64
N MET A 86 -13.48 10.61 -0.54
CA MET A 86 -12.05 10.97 -0.60
C MET A 86 -11.22 9.84 -1.22
N ALA A 87 -11.46 8.58 -0.83
CA ALA A 87 -10.80 7.43 -1.44
C ALA A 87 -11.09 7.33 -2.95
N ASP A 88 -12.36 7.44 -3.33
CA ASP A 88 -12.78 7.33 -4.74
C ASP A 88 -12.18 8.43 -5.61
N ARG A 89 -12.17 9.69 -5.12
CA ARG A 89 -11.54 10.81 -5.82
C ARG A 89 -10.02 10.63 -5.93
N ALA A 90 -9.36 10.16 -4.88
CA ALA A 90 -7.93 9.88 -4.91
C ALA A 90 -7.62 8.81 -5.96
N LEU A 91 -8.36 7.68 -5.94
CA LEU A 91 -8.22 6.59 -6.92
C LEU A 91 -8.41 7.06 -8.37
N ASP A 92 -9.46 7.85 -8.63
CA ASP A 92 -9.73 8.42 -9.96
C ASP A 92 -8.54 9.27 -10.45
N GLN A 93 -8.04 10.16 -9.62
CA GLN A 93 -6.93 11.03 -10.01
C GLN A 93 -5.62 10.25 -10.17
N PHE A 94 -5.30 9.29 -9.28
CA PHE A 94 -4.12 8.43 -9.45
C PHE A 94 -4.18 7.59 -10.73
N LYS A 95 -5.34 7.04 -11.10
CA LYS A 95 -5.52 6.31 -12.36
C LYS A 95 -5.27 7.22 -13.57
N LYS A 96 -5.77 8.46 -13.55
CA LYS A 96 -5.51 9.45 -14.59
C LYS A 96 -4.02 9.86 -14.67
N VAL A 97 -3.30 9.83 -13.54
CA VAL A 97 -1.84 9.99 -13.55
C VAL A 97 -1.18 8.84 -14.29
N LEU A 98 -1.61 7.59 -14.06
CA LEU A 98 -1.05 6.42 -14.74
C LEU A 98 -1.40 6.34 -16.23
N GLU A 99 -2.51 6.96 -16.67
CA GLU A 99 -2.81 7.13 -18.11
C GLU A 99 -1.79 8.05 -18.79
N MET A 100 -1.24 9.03 -18.06
CA MET A 100 -0.25 9.99 -18.56
C MET A 100 1.19 9.51 -18.35
N ASP A 101 1.45 8.81 -17.27
CA ASP A 101 2.74 8.25 -16.87
C ASP A 101 2.53 6.85 -16.28
N PRO A 102 2.52 5.79 -17.14
CA PRO A 102 2.25 4.41 -16.69
C PRO A 102 3.27 3.83 -15.71
N LYS A 103 4.44 4.48 -15.55
CA LYS A 103 5.48 4.07 -14.61
C LYS A 103 5.56 4.91 -13.35
N ASN A 104 4.54 5.72 -13.08
CA ASN A 104 4.52 6.56 -11.88
C ASN A 104 4.44 5.73 -10.59
N ASP A 105 5.57 5.57 -9.92
CA ASP A 105 5.70 4.77 -8.70
C ASP A 105 4.77 5.26 -7.58
N THR A 106 4.70 6.57 -7.37
CA THR A 106 3.84 7.17 -6.34
C THR A 106 2.37 6.85 -6.57
N ALA A 107 1.87 6.99 -7.79
CA ALA A 107 0.48 6.68 -8.12
C ALA A 107 0.19 5.20 -7.94
N THR A 108 1.09 4.31 -8.41
CA THR A 108 0.94 2.86 -8.28
C THR A 108 0.89 2.42 -6.82
N LYS A 109 1.81 2.89 -6.00
CA LYS A 109 1.87 2.59 -4.56
C LYS A 109 0.67 3.14 -3.79
N SER A 110 0.23 4.35 -4.12
CA SER A 110 -0.94 4.96 -3.46
C SER A 110 -2.23 4.20 -3.77
N ILE A 111 -2.41 3.72 -5.00
CA ILE A 111 -3.57 2.88 -5.36
C ILE A 111 -3.51 1.55 -4.60
N ALA A 112 -2.35 0.90 -4.54
CA ALA A 112 -2.18 -0.35 -3.78
C ALA A 112 -2.55 -0.16 -2.31
N SER A 113 -2.07 0.93 -1.69
CA SER A 113 -2.36 1.28 -0.30
C SER A 113 -3.84 1.57 -0.07
N LEU A 114 -4.50 2.32 -0.96
CA LEU A 114 -5.94 2.58 -0.85
C LEU A 114 -6.75 1.29 -0.88
N TYR A 115 -6.50 0.40 -1.84
CA TYR A 115 -7.20 -0.88 -1.89
C TYR A 115 -6.93 -1.75 -0.66
N PHE A 116 -5.72 -1.71 -0.11
CA PHE A 116 -5.38 -2.40 1.13
C PHE A 116 -6.19 -1.85 2.32
N TYR A 117 -6.25 -0.55 2.50
CA TYR A 117 -7.01 0.09 3.58
C TYR A 117 -8.52 -0.09 3.44
N GLU A 118 -9.03 -0.15 2.21
CA GLU A 118 -10.42 -0.47 1.92
C GLU A 118 -10.73 -1.99 2.04
N LYS A 119 -9.74 -2.81 2.42
CA LYS A 119 -9.86 -4.28 2.52
C LYS A 119 -10.27 -4.95 1.20
N LYS A 120 -9.98 -4.32 0.07
CA LYS A 120 -10.18 -4.86 -1.29
C LYS A 120 -8.96 -5.72 -1.67
N TRP A 121 -8.83 -6.88 -0.99
CA TRP A 121 -7.60 -7.68 -0.95
C TRP A 121 -7.10 -8.13 -2.32
N ASP A 122 -8.00 -8.53 -3.22
CA ASP A 122 -7.61 -8.97 -4.56
C ASP A 122 -7.05 -7.82 -5.40
N LEU A 123 -7.67 -6.64 -5.31
CA LEU A 123 -7.14 -5.45 -5.97
C LEU A 123 -5.82 -4.98 -5.36
N ALA A 124 -5.69 -5.05 -4.03
CA ALA A 124 -4.43 -4.72 -3.36
C ALA A 124 -3.31 -5.68 -3.77
N ASP A 125 -3.59 -6.98 -3.90
CA ASP A 125 -2.65 -8.00 -4.40
C ASP A 125 -2.19 -7.66 -5.83
N ASP A 126 -3.11 -7.42 -6.75
CA ASP A 126 -2.81 -7.09 -8.15
C ASP A 126 -1.94 -5.83 -8.26
N TRP A 127 -2.24 -4.79 -7.46
CA TRP A 127 -1.46 -3.56 -7.51
C TRP A 127 -0.09 -3.68 -6.86
N ASN A 128 0.08 -4.51 -5.81
CA ASN A 128 1.41 -4.81 -5.28
C ASN A 128 2.26 -5.62 -6.28
N LYS A 129 1.67 -6.53 -7.04
CA LYS A 129 2.36 -7.19 -8.15
C LYS A 129 2.81 -6.20 -9.23
N LYS A 130 1.99 -5.20 -9.57
CA LYS A 130 2.41 -4.11 -10.49
C LYS A 130 3.58 -3.29 -9.94
N ILE A 131 3.62 -3.03 -8.62
CA ILE A 131 4.79 -2.39 -8.00
C ILE A 131 6.04 -3.25 -8.25
N LEU A 132 5.94 -4.57 -8.09
CA LEU A 132 7.07 -5.48 -8.31
C LEU A 132 7.48 -5.61 -9.78
N GLU A 133 6.57 -5.43 -10.73
CA GLU A 133 6.91 -5.30 -12.16
C GLU A 133 7.76 -4.05 -12.44
N LEU A 134 7.48 -2.94 -11.76
CA LEU A 134 8.24 -1.69 -11.89
C LEU A 134 9.54 -1.71 -11.08
N ASN A 135 9.50 -2.26 -9.87
CA ASN A 135 10.61 -2.37 -8.95
C ASN A 135 10.65 -3.77 -8.28
N PRO A 136 11.36 -4.75 -8.87
CA PRO A 136 11.46 -6.11 -8.31
C PRO A 136 12.15 -6.20 -6.94
N LYS A 137 12.69 -5.08 -6.42
CA LYS A 137 13.33 -5.01 -5.09
C LYS A 137 12.53 -4.17 -4.11
N ASP A 138 11.22 -4.00 -4.32
CA ASP A 138 10.35 -3.31 -3.38
C ASP A 138 9.97 -4.26 -2.24
N LYS A 139 10.65 -4.13 -1.10
CA LYS A 139 10.39 -4.97 0.07
C LYS A 139 9.00 -4.77 0.67
N GLU A 140 8.46 -3.54 0.57
CA GLU A 140 7.14 -3.20 1.12
C GLU A 140 6.03 -3.90 0.32
N ALA A 141 6.18 -4.00 -1.00
CA ALA A 141 5.23 -4.72 -1.84
C ALA A 141 5.23 -6.23 -1.51
N TYR A 142 6.40 -6.85 -1.38
CA TYR A 142 6.49 -8.25 -0.93
C TYR A 142 5.90 -8.46 0.46
N TYR A 143 6.21 -7.59 1.40
CA TYR A 143 5.63 -7.64 2.75
C TYR A 143 4.10 -7.55 2.69
N THR A 144 3.57 -6.58 1.94
CA THR A 144 2.12 -6.37 1.82
C THR A 144 1.42 -7.59 1.21
N LEU A 145 2.02 -8.24 0.20
CA LEU A 145 1.50 -9.49 -0.37
C LEU A 145 1.40 -10.59 0.70
N GLY A 146 2.44 -10.78 1.51
CA GLY A 146 2.41 -11.73 2.62
C GLY A 146 1.35 -11.40 3.68
N VAL A 147 1.17 -10.12 4.01
CA VAL A 147 0.12 -9.66 4.93
C VAL A 147 -1.28 -9.91 4.36
N ILE A 148 -1.48 -9.67 3.06
CA ILE A 148 -2.77 -9.96 2.38
C ILE A 148 -3.09 -11.46 2.48
N VAL A 149 -2.10 -12.33 2.27
CA VAL A 149 -2.28 -13.78 2.42
C VAL A 149 -2.74 -14.12 3.84
N TRP A 150 -2.05 -13.61 4.86
CA TRP A 150 -2.44 -13.86 6.25
C TRP A 150 -3.85 -13.32 6.56
N THR A 151 -4.18 -12.15 6.07
CA THR A 151 -5.50 -11.53 6.28
C THR A 151 -6.64 -12.32 5.63
N LYS A 152 -6.40 -12.97 4.50
CA LYS A 152 -7.38 -13.87 3.84
C LYS A 152 -7.48 -15.23 4.56
N TRP A 153 -6.37 -15.75 5.04
CA TRP A 153 -6.27 -17.07 5.64
C TRP A 153 -6.72 -17.11 7.10
N TYR A 154 -6.25 -16.20 7.94
CA TYR A 154 -6.46 -16.24 9.39
C TYR A 154 -7.93 -16.32 9.83
N PRO A 155 -8.90 -15.60 9.23
CA PRO A 155 -10.32 -15.73 9.57
C PRO A 155 -10.87 -17.13 9.32
N VAL A 156 -10.45 -17.79 8.24
CA VAL A 156 -10.86 -19.15 7.87
C VAL A 156 -10.29 -20.17 8.88
N TYR A 157 -9.02 -20.05 9.15
CA TYR A 157 -8.31 -20.86 10.14
C TYR A 157 -8.93 -20.71 11.53
N GLY A 158 -9.13 -19.49 12.00
CA GLY A 158 -9.76 -19.21 13.29
C GLY A 158 -11.19 -19.74 13.41
N ALA A 159 -12.00 -19.60 12.35
CA ALA A 159 -13.35 -20.15 12.31
C ALA A 159 -13.38 -21.69 12.36
N ALA A 160 -12.46 -22.34 11.66
CA ALA A 160 -12.33 -23.80 11.70
C ALA A 160 -11.94 -24.29 13.12
N ARG A 161 -10.97 -23.65 13.76
CA ARG A 161 -10.56 -23.95 15.14
C ARG A 161 -11.70 -23.75 16.13
N ALA A 162 -12.43 -22.63 16.03
CA ALA A 162 -13.56 -22.33 16.90
C ALA A 162 -14.68 -23.41 16.80
N LYS A 163 -14.98 -23.86 15.57
CA LYS A 163 -15.96 -24.97 15.36
C LYS A 163 -15.55 -26.28 16.03
N LEU A 164 -14.25 -26.51 16.20
CA LEU A 164 -13.69 -27.68 16.85
C LEU A 164 -13.49 -27.50 18.37
N GLY A 165 -13.94 -26.39 18.94
CA GLY A 165 -13.75 -26.03 20.36
C GLY A 165 -12.29 -25.74 20.70
N MET A 166 -11.44 -25.40 19.73
CA MET A 166 -10.06 -25.02 19.92
C MET A 166 -9.97 -23.49 20.06
N ALA A 167 -9.22 -23.02 21.07
CA ALA A 167 -8.97 -21.57 21.16
C ALA A 167 -8.10 -21.10 19.99
N PRO A 168 -8.29 -19.86 19.48
CA PRO A 168 -7.54 -19.36 18.34
C PRO A 168 -6.02 -19.37 18.53
N ASP A 169 -5.56 -19.18 19.75
CA ASP A 169 -4.16 -19.12 20.19
C ASP A 169 -3.65 -20.42 20.82
N ALA A 170 -4.49 -21.46 20.92
CA ALA A 170 -4.07 -22.75 21.46
C ALA A 170 -3.02 -23.40 20.54
N ALA A 171 -1.94 -23.90 21.14
CA ALA A 171 -0.92 -24.63 20.39
C ALA A 171 -1.44 -25.99 19.91
N GLY A 172 -0.94 -26.42 18.75
CA GLY A 172 -1.11 -27.76 18.23
C GLY A 172 -2.03 -27.88 17.02
N PRO A 173 -1.88 -28.99 16.27
CA PRO A 173 -2.51 -29.18 14.98
C PRO A 173 -4.05 -29.28 15.08
N ILE A 174 -4.72 -28.98 13.98
CA ILE A 174 -6.16 -29.20 13.82
C ILE A 174 -6.43 -30.72 13.99
N LYS A 175 -7.28 -31.08 14.96
CA LYS A 175 -7.52 -32.47 15.36
C LYS A 175 -8.41 -33.24 14.39
N ASP A 176 -9.37 -32.56 13.78
CA ASP A 176 -10.28 -33.19 12.83
C ASP A 176 -9.59 -33.35 11.47
N LYS A 177 -9.38 -34.60 11.06
CA LYS A 177 -8.69 -34.94 9.81
C LYS A 177 -9.37 -34.40 8.57
N LYS A 178 -10.73 -34.41 8.53
CA LYS A 178 -11.47 -33.95 7.36
C LYS A 178 -11.34 -32.44 7.19
N VAL A 179 -11.53 -31.70 8.28
CA VAL A 179 -11.36 -30.22 8.29
C VAL A 179 -9.93 -29.86 7.92
N LYS A 180 -8.96 -30.55 8.47
CA LYS A 180 -7.54 -30.32 8.18
C LYS A 180 -7.22 -30.54 6.70
N GLU A 181 -7.67 -31.64 6.11
CA GLU A 181 -7.43 -31.96 4.69
C GLU A 181 -8.13 -30.96 3.75
N GLU A 182 -9.36 -30.55 4.09
CA GLU A 182 -10.07 -29.50 3.34
C GLU A 182 -9.29 -28.18 3.35
N LEU A 183 -8.82 -27.73 4.50
CA LEU A 183 -8.02 -26.50 4.64
C LEU A 183 -6.66 -26.62 3.92
N LYS A 184 -5.99 -27.76 4.09
CA LYS A 184 -4.71 -28.03 3.44
C LYS A 184 -4.84 -27.97 1.92
N THR A 185 -5.83 -28.66 1.36
CA THR A 185 -6.09 -28.67 -0.09
C THR A 185 -6.38 -27.28 -0.63
N GLN A 186 -7.17 -26.48 0.10
CA GLN A 186 -7.64 -25.19 -0.37
C GLN A 186 -6.63 -24.07 -0.16
N TYR A 187 -5.83 -24.11 0.92
CA TYR A 187 -5.04 -22.94 1.34
C TYR A 187 -3.53 -23.13 1.38
N SER A 188 -2.99 -24.37 1.26
CA SER A 188 -1.53 -24.59 1.35
C SER A 188 -0.74 -23.78 0.32
N GLN A 189 -1.22 -23.71 -0.92
CA GLN A 189 -0.57 -22.91 -1.97
C GLN A 189 -0.55 -21.42 -1.61
N LEU A 190 -1.68 -20.88 -1.14
CA LEU A 190 -1.80 -19.50 -0.72
C LEU A 190 -0.83 -19.17 0.42
N ILE A 191 -0.80 -20.01 1.47
CA ILE A 191 0.07 -19.83 2.63
C ILE A 191 1.55 -19.87 2.21
N ASN A 192 1.94 -20.86 1.37
CA ASN A 192 3.31 -20.96 0.88
C ASN A 192 3.72 -19.73 0.07
N THR A 193 2.85 -19.22 -0.81
CA THR A 193 3.10 -17.97 -1.55
C THR A 193 3.34 -16.80 -0.60
N GLY A 194 2.55 -16.64 0.46
CA GLY A 194 2.75 -15.58 1.44
C GLY A 194 4.08 -15.72 2.20
N ILE A 195 4.47 -16.95 2.55
CA ILE A 195 5.78 -17.23 3.18
C ILE A 195 6.93 -16.85 2.23
N GLU A 196 6.84 -17.23 0.94
CA GLU A 196 7.84 -16.89 -0.07
C GLU A 196 7.99 -15.40 -0.26
N ASP A 197 6.87 -14.65 -0.32
CA ASP A 197 6.90 -13.21 -0.48
C ASP A 197 7.53 -12.51 0.74
N LEU A 198 7.20 -12.94 1.96
CA LEU A 198 7.86 -12.44 3.17
C LEU A 198 9.36 -12.78 3.20
N GLN A 199 9.76 -13.94 2.70
CA GLN A 199 11.18 -14.31 2.56
C GLN A 199 11.90 -13.40 1.56
N LYS A 200 11.25 -13.03 0.44
CA LYS A 200 11.81 -12.08 -0.52
C LYS A 200 11.96 -10.67 0.10
N ALA A 201 10.98 -10.22 0.90
CA ALA A 201 11.10 -8.98 1.65
C ALA A 201 12.32 -9.00 2.59
N LEU A 202 12.53 -10.10 3.32
CA LEU A 202 13.67 -10.31 4.22
C LEU A 202 15.01 -10.49 3.50
N ALA A 203 15.00 -11.02 2.27
CA ALA A 203 16.20 -11.10 1.45
C ALA A 203 16.67 -9.70 0.98
N ILE A 204 15.74 -8.75 0.82
CA ILE A 204 16.03 -7.36 0.48
C ILE A 204 16.43 -6.57 1.74
N ASP A 205 15.69 -6.74 2.82
CA ASP A 205 15.96 -6.11 4.12
C ASP A 205 15.97 -7.15 5.25
N PRO A 206 17.14 -7.67 5.63
CA PRO A 206 17.27 -8.65 6.71
C PRO A 206 16.83 -8.16 8.10
N GLU A 207 16.64 -6.86 8.27
CA GLU A 207 16.16 -6.26 9.52
C GLU A 207 14.66 -5.89 9.47
N TYR A 208 13.89 -6.40 8.50
CA TYR A 208 12.46 -6.12 8.40
C TYR A 208 11.65 -6.94 9.43
N ASP A 209 11.60 -6.43 10.64
CA ASP A 209 11.00 -7.12 11.81
C ASP A 209 9.51 -7.41 11.64
N ASP A 210 8.74 -6.56 10.95
CA ASP A 210 7.32 -6.84 10.68
C ASP A 210 7.14 -8.07 9.76
N ALA A 211 8.00 -8.23 8.75
CA ALA A 211 7.99 -9.42 7.90
C ALA A 211 8.34 -10.69 8.70
N MET A 212 9.27 -10.61 9.66
CA MET A 212 9.58 -11.74 10.56
C MET A 212 8.39 -12.13 11.43
N ALA A 213 7.55 -11.17 11.83
CA ALA A 213 6.35 -11.44 12.62
C ALA A 213 5.32 -12.24 11.79
N TYR A 214 5.03 -11.81 10.56
CA TYR A 214 4.04 -12.49 9.73
C TYR A 214 4.52 -13.85 9.20
N ILE A 215 5.80 -13.99 8.88
CA ILE A 215 6.35 -15.31 8.45
C ILE A 215 6.27 -16.35 9.57
N ASN A 216 6.51 -15.94 10.84
CA ASN A 216 6.29 -16.81 11.98
C ASN A 216 4.82 -17.27 12.06
N LEU A 217 3.86 -16.37 11.91
CA LEU A 217 2.42 -16.70 11.97
C LEU A 217 2.05 -17.70 10.88
N LEU A 218 2.37 -17.41 9.62
CA LEU A 218 2.05 -18.29 8.49
C LEU A 218 2.68 -19.66 8.59
N ILE A 219 3.94 -19.78 9.04
CA ILE A 219 4.61 -21.07 9.21
C ILE A 219 3.96 -21.87 10.33
N ARG A 220 3.61 -21.23 11.45
CA ARG A 220 2.97 -21.89 12.59
C ARG A 220 1.58 -22.40 12.23
N GLU A 221 0.79 -21.57 11.54
CA GLU A 221 -0.55 -21.94 11.10
C GLU A 221 -0.53 -23.00 9.99
N ARG A 222 0.51 -23.02 9.13
CA ARG A 222 0.77 -24.10 8.17
C ARG A 222 1.08 -25.40 8.87
N ALA A 223 1.93 -25.39 9.90
CA ALA A 223 2.27 -26.58 10.68
C ALA A 223 1.01 -27.26 11.23
N ASP A 224 0.02 -26.49 11.68
CA ASP A 224 -1.23 -27.04 12.20
C ASP A 224 -2.06 -27.83 11.16
N LEU A 225 -1.72 -27.73 9.89
CA LEU A 225 -2.32 -28.51 8.80
C LEU A 225 -1.52 -29.76 8.45
N ASP A 226 -0.36 -30.01 9.07
CA ASP A 226 0.44 -31.19 8.79
C ASP A 226 0.00 -32.41 9.58
N ASP A 227 0.11 -33.60 8.92
CA ASP A 227 -0.12 -34.90 9.52
C ASP A 227 1.18 -35.53 9.98
N ASP A 228 2.31 -35.13 9.40
CA ASP A 228 3.64 -35.60 9.77
C ASP A 228 4.16 -34.85 11.00
N THR A 229 4.30 -35.55 12.10
CA THR A 229 4.81 -34.99 13.36
C THR A 229 6.22 -34.41 13.22
N ALA A 230 7.08 -34.99 12.38
CA ALA A 230 8.44 -34.51 12.19
C ALA A 230 8.42 -33.16 11.41
N GLN A 231 7.59 -33.06 10.38
CA GLN A 231 7.41 -31.81 9.62
C GLN A 231 6.76 -30.72 10.48
N TYR A 232 5.73 -31.08 11.28
CA TYR A 232 5.14 -30.18 12.27
C TYR A 232 6.20 -29.58 13.21
N GLN A 233 7.03 -30.42 13.83
CA GLN A 233 8.08 -29.98 14.76
C GLN A 233 9.08 -29.06 14.07
N LYS A 234 9.52 -29.41 12.86
CA LYS A 234 10.42 -28.58 12.06
C LYS A 234 9.85 -27.20 11.75
N ASP A 235 8.57 -27.11 11.40
CA ASP A 235 7.89 -25.84 11.12
C ASP A 235 7.75 -25.01 12.41
N ILE A 236 7.41 -25.63 13.54
CA ILE A 236 7.35 -24.95 14.85
C ILE A 236 8.74 -24.43 15.27
N GLU A 237 9.80 -25.19 15.10
CA GLU A 237 11.17 -24.73 15.35
C GLU A 237 11.55 -23.54 14.46
N THR A 238 11.18 -23.63 13.17
CA THR A 238 11.40 -22.55 12.19
C THR A 238 10.63 -21.29 12.60
N ALA A 239 9.37 -21.41 12.98
CA ALA A 239 8.54 -20.30 13.44
C ALA A 239 9.14 -19.67 14.71
N ASN A 240 9.59 -20.49 15.67
CA ASN A 240 10.25 -20.00 16.88
C ASN A 240 11.55 -19.26 16.57
N SER A 241 12.33 -19.71 15.59
CA SER A 241 13.55 -19.02 15.16
C SER A 241 13.26 -17.61 14.62
N TRP A 242 12.15 -17.43 13.90
CA TRP A 242 11.72 -16.13 13.43
C TRP A 242 11.27 -15.20 14.55
N VAL A 243 10.62 -15.71 15.60
CA VAL A 243 10.31 -14.95 16.82
C VAL A 243 11.60 -14.42 17.47
N GLN A 244 12.62 -15.26 17.64
CA GLN A 244 13.89 -14.85 18.23
C GLN A 244 14.59 -13.78 17.40
N LYS A 245 14.67 -13.97 16.08
CA LYS A 245 15.24 -12.97 15.16
C LYS A 245 14.48 -11.64 15.24
N ASN A 246 13.14 -11.67 15.30
CA ASN A 246 12.33 -10.47 15.43
C ASN A 246 12.68 -9.70 16.72
N LEU A 247 12.73 -10.41 17.86
CA LEU A 247 13.07 -9.81 19.15
C LEU A 247 14.49 -9.22 19.18
N GLU A 248 15.45 -9.92 18.59
CA GLU A 248 16.83 -9.46 18.45
C GLU A 248 16.93 -8.20 17.57
N THR A 249 16.27 -8.24 16.41
CA THR A 249 16.21 -7.10 15.48
C THR A 249 15.59 -5.87 16.15
N LYS A 250 14.50 -6.04 16.89
CA LYS A 250 13.87 -4.95 17.65
C LYS A 250 14.79 -4.36 18.71
N LYS A 251 15.55 -5.20 19.43
CA LYS A 251 16.55 -4.74 20.40
C LYS A 251 17.67 -3.94 19.72
N ILE A 252 18.20 -4.41 18.60
CA ILE A 252 19.22 -3.72 17.83
C ILE A 252 18.71 -2.36 17.34
N LYS A 253 17.51 -2.32 16.74
CA LYS A 253 16.89 -1.08 16.28
C LYS A 253 16.64 -0.08 17.42
N ALA A 254 16.20 -0.56 18.59
CA ALA A 254 16.00 0.27 19.77
C ALA A 254 17.32 0.88 20.28
N ALA A 255 18.40 0.10 20.29
CA ALA A 255 19.72 0.58 20.71
C ALA A 255 20.34 1.61 19.74
N ARG A 256 19.95 1.60 18.46
CA ARG A 256 20.39 2.57 17.45
C ARG A 256 19.62 3.90 17.51
N LYS A 257 18.43 3.93 18.14
CA LYS A 257 17.70 5.19 18.33
C LYS A 257 18.48 6.06 19.31
N PRO A 258 18.83 7.33 18.96
CA PRO A 258 19.48 8.22 19.90
C PRO A 258 18.55 8.36 21.12
N THR A 259 19.11 8.12 22.31
CA THR A 259 18.44 8.43 23.57
C THR A 259 18.17 9.93 23.55
N THR A 260 16.93 10.34 23.42
CA THR A 260 16.51 11.73 23.68
C THR A 260 16.67 11.97 25.18
N THR A 261 17.92 12.13 25.62
CA THR A 261 18.24 12.56 26.98
C THR A 261 17.80 14.01 27.09
N GLY A 262 16.76 14.21 27.87
CA GLY A 262 16.32 15.39 28.56
C GLY A 262 16.83 16.75 28.05
N ILE A 263 15.89 17.52 27.49
CA ILE A 263 15.97 18.98 27.64
C ILE A 263 15.78 19.22 29.15
N ASN A 264 16.90 19.34 29.87
CA ASN A 264 16.89 19.92 31.21
C ASN A 264 16.41 21.36 31.04
N ALA A 265 15.22 21.64 31.56
CA ALA A 265 14.77 22.97 31.86
C ALA A 265 15.82 23.64 32.78
N GLN A 266 16.43 24.71 32.31
CA GLN A 266 16.97 25.79 33.11
C GLN A 266 16.21 27.06 32.80
#